data_554d47c95e5abb9429a0def0f58a8d99
#
_entry.id   554d47c95e5abb9429a0def0f58a8d99
#
_cell.length_a   1.000
_cell.length_b   1.000
_cell.length_c   1.000
_cell.angle_alpha   90.00
_cell.angle_beta   90.00
_cell.angle_gamma   90.00
#
_symmetry.space_group_name_H-M   'P 1'
#
loop_
_entity.id
_entity.type
_entity.pdbx_description
1 polymer ?
#
loop_
_entity_poly.entity_id
_entity_poly.type
_entity_poly.pdbx_seq_one_letter_code
_entity_poly.pdbx_strand_id
1 'polypeptide(L)'
;MPKPFLTYPQQIQKLKDKNLTITDNAAATITLHHYGYFALISGYKDLFKNPTTKDYRDGTTLDDIVALYRFDEQLRELTLRYLLQVERHIRSAYSYAFCSQFGESQNSYLDANNYNLMGRINPREVQKLITRHLQPFLSHKTDYPYIEHHKQVHGNVPLWVLINALTFGTLSKMYALSQSKIQAAISKEFVGVREKQLGSMLEVLTKFRNVCAHNERLFSYNTKNDISDLPLHKKMQIPQNGQQYIYGKHDYFALVLSFRYLLPNKDFLTYKAQLAD
;
A
#
# COMPACT_ATOMS: atom_id res chain seq x y z
N MET A 1 -6.36 30.80 11.22
CA MET A 1 -7.09 31.41 10.08
C MET A 1 -7.05 30.47 8.88
N PRO A 2 -8.13 30.33 8.11
CA PRO A 2 -8.12 29.55 6.89
C PRO A 2 -7.14 30.16 5.88
N LYS A 3 -6.47 29.31 5.08
CA LYS A 3 -5.57 29.78 4.02
C LYS A 3 -6.42 30.35 2.88
N PRO A 4 -6.12 31.57 2.37
CA PRO A 4 -6.87 32.14 1.27
C PRO A 4 -6.61 31.37 -0.03
N PHE A 5 -7.57 31.40 -0.94
CA PHE A 5 -7.37 30.99 -2.32
C PHE A 5 -6.38 31.94 -3.01
N LEU A 6 -5.46 31.39 -3.81
CA LEU A 6 -4.50 32.13 -4.60
C LEU A 6 -4.65 31.76 -6.09
N THR A 7 -4.72 32.76 -6.96
CA THR A 7 -4.61 32.55 -8.40
C THR A 7 -3.23 32.07 -8.81
N TYR A 8 -3.06 31.53 -10.02
CA TYR A 8 -1.73 31.04 -10.48
C TYR A 8 -0.66 32.15 -10.43
N PRO A 9 -0.90 33.39 -10.89
CA PRO A 9 0.08 34.45 -10.73
C PRO A 9 0.48 34.71 -9.28
N GLN A 10 -0.49 34.68 -8.34
CA GLN A 10 -0.22 34.87 -6.91
C GLN A 10 0.55 33.66 -6.32
N GLN A 11 0.29 32.43 -6.78
CA GLN A 11 1.04 31.25 -6.39
C GLN A 11 2.50 31.34 -6.87
N ILE A 12 2.72 31.75 -8.12
CA ILE A 12 4.05 31.95 -8.70
C ILE A 12 4.81 33.07 -7.95
N GLN A 13 4.19 34.19 -7.68
CA GLN A 13 4.81 35.29 -6.92
C GLN A 13 5.23 34.78 -5.51
N LYS A 14 4.35 34.08 -4.82
CA LYS A 14 4.65 33.48 -3.53
C LYS A 14 5.82 32.48 -3.53
N LEU A 15 6.02 31.77 -4.64
CA LEU A 15 7.16 30.85 -4.80
C LEU A 15 8.45 31.65 -5.02
N LYS A 16 8.41 32.73 -5.85
CA LYS A 16 9.53 33.64 -6.06
C LYS A 16 9.92 34.36 -4.77
N ASP A 17 8.97 34.85 -4.00
CA ASP A 17 9.19 35.49 -2.69
C ASP A 17 9.88 34.57 -1.70
N LYS A 18 9.87 33.25 -1.96
CA LYS A 18 10.55 32.21 -1.19
C LYS A 18 11.81 31.68 -1.86
N ASN A 19 12.39 32.48 -2.77
CA ASN A 19 13.64 32.17 -3.46
C ASN A 19 13.56 30.99 -4.44
N LEU A 20 12.36 30.64 -4.96
CA LEU A 20 12.26 29.67 -6.06
C LEU A 20 12.51 30.36 -7.40
N THR A 21 13.46 29.86 -8.17
CA THR A 21 13.76 30.39 -9.51
C THR A 21 12.67 29.97 -10.49
N ILE A 22 11.96 30.94 -11.04
CA ILE A 22 10.96 30.76 -12.10
C ILE A 22 11.22 31.82 -13.17
N THR A 23 11.77 31.42 -14.31
CA THR A 23 12.15 32.29 -15.41
C THR A 23 11.00 32.54 -16.38
N ASP A 24 10.11 31.54 -16.57
CA ASP A 24 8.95 31.63 -17.44
C ASP A 24 7.65 31.45 -16.64
N ASN A 25 6.91 32.53 -16.46
CA ASN A 25 5.64 32.52 -15.74
C ASN A 25 4.53 31.79 -16.50
N ALA A 26 4.57 31.77 -17.83
CA ALA A 26 3.56 31.07 -18.63
C ALA A 26 3.73 29.57 -18.50
N ALA A 27 4.96 29.06 -18.65
CA ALA A 27 5.28 27.66 -18.43
C ALA A 27 4.98 27.24 -16.99
N ALA A 28 5.31 28.04 -15.99
CA ALA A 28 4.98 27.78 -14.59
C ALA A 28 3.46 27.71 -14.33
N THR A 29 2.68 28.55 -15.01
CA THR A 29 1.21 28.50 -14.91
C THR A 29 0.67 27.19 -15.47
N ILE A 30 1.15 26.74 -16.63
CA ILE A 30 0.76 25.46 -17.24
C ILE A 30 1.12 24.31 -16.29
N THR A 31 2.32 24.33 -15.72
CA THR A 31 2.79 23.31 -14.76
C THR A 31 1.89 23.26 -13.52
N LEU A 32 1.60 24.41 -12.91
CA LEU A 32 0.74 24.47 -11.72
C LEU A 32 -0.72 24.09 -12.02
N HIS A 33 -1.20 24.38 -13.24
CA HIS A 33 -2.52 23.95 -13.68
C HIS A 33 -2.59 22.43 -13.86
N HIS A 34 -1.55 21.83 -14.44
CA HIS A 34 -1.50 20.38 -14.71
C HIS A 34 -1.36 19.54 -13.45
N TYR A 35 -0.40 19.87 -12.59
CA TYR A 35 -0.10 19.08 -11.39
C TYR A 35 -0.88 19.51 -10.14
N GLY A 36 -1.32 20.76 -10.08
CA GLY A 36 -1.89 21.38 -8.88
C GLY A 36 -0.83 21.81 -7.86
N TYR A 37 -0.99 23.03 -7.32
CA TYR A 37 -0.05 23.60 -6.34
C TYR A 37 0.15 22.71 -5.10
N PHE A 38 -0.94 22.16 -4.57
CA PHE A 38 -0.86 21.34 -3.35
C PHE A 38 -0.10 20.04 -3.57
N ALA A 39 -0.43 19.31 -4.64
CA ALA A 39 0.21 18.03 -4.95
C ALA A 39 1.69 18.19 -5.26
N LEU A 40 2.03 19.14 -6.15
CA LEU A 40 3.40 19.37 -6.58
C LEU A 40 4.24 20.05 -5.48
N ILE A 41 3.83 21.25 -5.08
CA ILE A 41 4.67 22.09 -4.21
C ILE A 41 4.63 21.60 -2.76
N SER A 42 3.43 21.39 -2.19
CA SER A 42 3.33 20.96 -0.79
C SER A 42 3.84 19.54 -0.58
N GLY A 43 3.77 18.69 -1.60
CA GLY A 43 4.26 17.33 -1.56
C GLY A 43 5.78 17.21 -1.59
N TYR A 44 6.48 18.06 -2.38
CA TYR A 44 7.88 17.80 -2.74
C TYR A 44 8.88 18.90 -2.36
N LYS A 45 8.43 20.07 -1.92
CA LYS A 45 9.28 21.24 -1.62
C LYS A 45 10.34 21.03 -0.53
N ASP A 46 10.11 20.11 0.41
CA ASP A 46 10.89 20.08 1.66
C ASP A 46 12.37 19.70 1.43
N LEU A 47 12.67 18.88 0.41
CA LEU A 47 14.05 18.55 0.04
C LEU A 47 14.83 19.72 -0.55
N PHE A 48 14.13 20.72 -1.09
CA PHE A 48 14.74 21.86 -1.76
C PHE A 48 14.86 23.10 -0.86
N LYS A 49 14.38 22.97 0.39
CA LYS A 49 14.38 24.09 1.33
C LYS A 49 15.60 24.10 2.24
N ASN A 50 16.02 25.31 2.59
CA ASN A 50 16.93 25.51 3.69
C ASN A 50 16.20 25.17 5.02
N PRO A 51 16.75 24.31 5.86
CA PRO A 51 16.09 23.89 7.11
C PRO A 51 15.93 25.04 8.12
N THR A 52 16.74 26.10 8.02
CA THR A 52 16.71 27.25 8.94
C THR A 52 15.77 28.33 8.45
N THR A 53 15.97 28.86 7.22
CA THR A 53 15.17 30.00 6.68
C THR A 53 13.80 29.57 6.16
N LYS A 54 13.62 28.29 5.83
CA LYS A 54 12.43 27.73 5.18
C LYS A 54 12.19 28.22 3.75
N ASP A 55 13.11 29.02 3.18
CA ASP A 55 13.13 29.38 1.79
C ASP A 55 13.78 28.32 0.92
N TYR A 56 13.62 28.38 -0.39
CA TYR A 56 14.31 27.47 -1.29
C TYR A 56 15.81 27.78 -1.30
N ARG A 57 16.62 26.75 -1.48
CA ARG A 57 18.07 26.89 -1.65
C ARG A 57 18.35 27.65 -2.94
N ASP A 58 19.46 28.40 -2.97
CA ASP A 58 19.87 29.15 -4.15
C ASP A 58 19.96 28.26 -5.39
N GLY A 59 19.47 28.74 -6.51
CA GLY A 59 19.43 28.02 -7.77
C GLY A 59 18.33 26.97 -7.92
N THR A 60 17.54 26.71 -6.86
CA THR A 60 16.40 25.77 -7.00
C THR A 60 15.37 26.32 -7.98
N THR A 61 14.97 25.49 -8.92
CA THR A 61 13.98 25.81 -9.96
C THR A 61 12.66 25.07 -9.71
N LEU A 62 11.59 25.49 -10.40
CA LEU A 62 10.33 24.75 -10.43
C LEU A 62 10.52 23.37 -11.10
N ASP A 63 11.40 23.29 -12.09
CA ASP A 63 11.68 22.05 -12.82
C ASP A 63 12.35 20.98 -11.95
N ASP A 64 13.16 21.38 -10.96
CA ASP A 64 13.73 20.44 -9.99
C ASP A 64 12.64 19.76 -9.17
N ILE A 65 11.60 20.53 -8.77
CA ILE A 65 10.46 19.97 -8.02
C ILE A 65 9.64 19.05 -8.93
N VAL A 66 9.45 19.42 -10.19
CA VAL A 66 8.77 18.58 -11.20
C VAL A 66 9.55 17.29 -11.45
N ALA A 67 10.86 17.36 -11.55
CA ALA A 67 11.71 16.20 -11.74
C ALA A 67 11.57 15.18 -10.58
N LEU A 68 11.57 15.67 -9.34
CA LEU A 68 11.32 14.81 -8.17
C LEU A 68 9.90 14.21 -8.17
N TYR A 69 8.89 15.00 -8.56
CA TYR A 69 7.52 14.49 -8.69
C TYR A 69 7.43 13.36 -9.72
N ARG A 70 8.06 13.54 -10.90
CA ARG A 70 8.09 12.53 -11.97
C ARG A 70 8.85 11.27 -11.57
N PHE A 71 9.98 11.42 -10.87
CA PHE A 71 10.68 10.29 -10.27
C PHE A 71 9.76 9.49 -9.35
N ASP A 72 9.06 10.17 -8.45
CA ASP A 72 8.15 9.52 -7.51
C ASP A 72 6.93 8.88 -8.20
N GLU A 73 6.47 9.46 -9.31
CA GLU A 73 5.42 8.89 -10.17
C GLU A 73 5.88 7.55 -10.78
N GLN A 74 7.06 7.51 -11.37
CA GLN A 74 7.66 6.27 -11.92
C GLN A 74 7.89 5.22 -10.83
N LEU A 75 8.33 5.66 -9.64
CA LEU A 75 8.50 4.79 -8.49
C LEU A 75 7.17 4.17 -8.03
N ARG A 76 6.07 4.95 -8.03
CA ARG A 76 4.72 4.46 -7.71
C ARG A 76 4.22 3.43 -8.74
N GLU A 77 4.40 3.70 -10.03
CA GLU A 77 4.00 2.79 -11.11
C GLU A 77 4.73 1.46 -11.01
N LEU A 78 6.05 1.51 -10.86
CA LEU A 78 6.88 0.32 -10.68
C LEU A 78 6.41 -0.47 -9.45
N THR A 79 6.29 0.20 -8.32
CA THR A 79 5.91 -0.42 -7.04
C THR A 79 4.51 -1.04 -7.11
N LEU A 80 3.53 -0.33 -7.67
CA LEU A 80 2.15 -0.81 -7.78
C LEU A 80 2.05 -2.10 -8.61
N ARG A 81 2.80 -2.19 -9.69
CA ARG A 81 2.85 -3.41 -10.54
C ARG A 81 3.17 -4.66 -9.71
N TYR A 82 4.19 -4.59 -8.85
CA TYR A 82 4.61 -5.74 -8.05
C TYR A 82 3.75 -5.94 -6.80
N LEU A 83 3.18 -4.87 -6.23
CA LEU A 83 2.16 -4.97 -5.19
C LEU A 83 0.93 -5.75 -5.67
N LEU A 84 0.47 -5.50 -6.90
CA LEU A 84 -0.66 -6.23 -7.49
C LEU A 84 -0.34 -7.71 -7.74
N GLN A 85 0.92 -8.06 -8.02
CA GLN A 85 1.34 -9.47 -8.11
C GLN A 85 1.25 -10.17 -6.75
N VAL A 86 1.77 -9.53 -5.69
CA VAL A 86 1.65 -10.05 -4.32
C VAL A 86 0.18 -10.18 -3.92
N GLU A 87 -0.62 -9.12 -4.14
CA GLU A 87 -2.05 -9.12 -3.82
C GLU A 87 -2.79 -10.29 -4.49
N ARG A 88 -2.54 -10.53 -5.78
CA ARG A 88 -3.12 -11.66 -6.53
C ARG A 88 -2.72 -13.01 -5.95
N HIS A 89 -1.43 -13.20 -5.62
CA HIS A 89 -0.95 -14.45 -5.02
C HIS A 89 -1.62 -14.70 -3.67
N ILE A 90 -1.67 -13.69 -2.80
CA ILE A 90 -2.33 -13.80 -1.49
C ILE A 90 -3.83 -14.12 -1.64
N ARG A 91 -4.54 -13.51 -2.60
CA ARG A 91 -5.95 -13.84 -2.87
C ARG A 91 -6.14 -15.32 -3.21
N SER A 92 -5.30 -15.83 -4.11
CA SER A 92 -5.33 -17.24 -4.51
C SER A 92 -5.03 -18.17 -3.34
N ALA A 93 -3.91 -17.95 -2.63
CA ALA A 93 -3.52 -18.77 -1.48
C ALA A 93 -4.56 -18.73 -0.35
N TYR A 94 -5.13 -17.55 -0.06
CA TYR A 94 -6.14 -17.38 0.97
C TYR A 94 -7.43 -18.12 0.64
N SER A 95 -7.98 -17.92 -0.58
CA SER A 95 -9.22 -18.57 -0.96
C SER A 95 -9.09 -20.08 -0.99
N TYR A 96 -7.95 -20.59 -1.49
CA TYR A 96 -7.66 -22.03 -1.47
C TYR A 96 -7.58 -22.57 -0.04
N ALA A 97 -6.78 -21.98 0.83
CA ALA A 97 -6.61 -22.45 2.21
C ALA A 97 -7.93 -22.40 2.99
N PHE A 98 -8.71 -21.33 2.83
CA PHE A 98 -9.99 -21.18 3.53
C PHE A 98 -11.03 -22.19 3.04
N CYS A 99 -11.21 -22.31 1.73
CA CYS A 99 -12.21 -23.22 1.16
C CYS A 99 -11.83 -24.69 1.35
N SER A 100 -10.56 -25.04 1.33
CA SER A 100 -10.10 -26.41 1.68
C SER A 100 -10.46 -26.80 3.10
N GLN A 101 -10.57 -25.83 4.02
CA GLN A 101 -10.86 -26.07 5.42
C GLN A 101 -12.37 -26.02 5.74
N PHE A 102 -13.09 -25.07 5.11
CA PHE A 102 -14.46 -24.71 5.49
C PHE A 102 -15.50 -24.90 4.37
N GLY A 103 -15.05 -25.35 3.18
CA GLY A 103 -15.92 -25.58 2.02
C GLY A 103 -16.19 -24.33 1.20
N GLU A 104 -16.99 -24.53 0.14
CA GLU A 104 -17.27 -23.58 -0.91
C GLU A 104 -18.50 -22.68 -0.63
N SER A 105 -19.28 -22.99 0.41
CA SER A 105 -20.49 -22.23 0.73
C SER A 105 -20.16 -20.79 1.13
N GLN A 106 -20.93 -19.83 0.63
CA GLN A 106 -20.85 -18.44 1.08
C GLN A 106 -21.09 -18.29 2.59
N ASN A 107 -21.86 -19.18 3.20
CA ASN A 107 -22.08 -19.20 4.64
C ASN A 107 -20.79 -19.47 5.43
N SER A 108 -19.82 -20.17 4.84
CA SER A 108 -18.56 -20.48 5.50
C SER A 108 -17.75 -19.24 5.85
N TYR A 109 -17.64 -18.24 4.96
CA TYR A 109 -16.92 -17.00 5.25
C TYR A 109 -17.78 -15.93 5.97
N LEU A 110 -19.08 -16.19 6.09
CA LEU A 110 -19.99 -15.38 6.92
C LEU A 110 -20.12 -15.91 8.35
N ASP A 111 -19.67 -17.13 8.61
CA ASP A 111 -19.67 -17.70 9.95
C ASP A 111 -18.47 -17.22 10.76
N ALA A 112 -18.74 -16.46 11.83
CA ALA A 112 -17.70 -15.95 12.73
C ALA A 112 -16.85 -17.05 13.37
N ASN A 113 -17.40 -18.28 13.56
CA ASN A 113 -16.68 -19.41 14.15
C ASN A 113 -15.54 -19.92 13.24
N ASN A 114 -15.53 -19.61 11.96
CA ASN A 114 -14.46 -19.95 11.03
C ASN A 114 -13.27 -18.99 11.10
N TYR A 115 -13.35 -17.97 11.94
CA TYR A 115 -12.28 -17.03 12.25
C TYR A 115 -11.69 -17.28 13.64
N ASN A 116 -10.63 -16.57 13.97
CA ASN A 116 -10.05 -16.64 15.29
C ASN A 116 -10.84 -15.75 16.26
N LEU A 117 -11.49 -16.36 17.23
CA LEU A 117 -12.25 -15.68 18.31
C LEU A 117 -11.50 -15.71 19.64
N MET A 118 -10.27 -16.24 19.66
CA MET A 118 -9.48 -16.41 20.89
C MET A 118 -8.36 -15.37 21.02
N GLY A 119 -7.90 -15.19 22.24
CA GLY A 119 -6.73 -14.38 22.55
C GLY A 119 -7.02 -12.88 22.51
N ARG A 120 -6.12 -12.14 21.85
CA ARG A 120 -6.23 -10.66 21.75
C ARG A 120 -7.17 -10.17 20.64
N ILE A 121 -7.71 -11.08 19.84
CA ILE A 121 -8.62 -10.72 18.75
C ILE A 121 -9.98 -10.37 19.35
N ASN A 122 -10.43 -9.17 19.07
CA ASN A 122 -11.75 -8.72 19.47
C ASN A 122 -12.80 -9.35 18.55
N PRO A 123 -13.75 -10.16 19.04
CA PRO A 123 -14.82 -10.74 18.21
C PRO A 123 -15.61 -9.70 17.41
N ARG A 124 -15.69 -8.46 17.90
CA ARG A 124 -16.30 -7.34 17.17
C ARG A 124 -15.58 -7.03 15.84
N GLU A 125 -14.29 -7.29 15.73
CA GLU A 125 -13.55 -7.07 14.49
C GLU A 125 -13.89 -8.13 13.43
N VAL A 126 -14.10 -9.38 13.84
CA VAL A 126 -14.63 -10.43 12.95
C VAL A 126 -16.04 -10.06 12.49
N GLN A 127 -16.91 -9.64 13.40
CA GLN A 127 -18.26 -9.21 13.05
C GLN A 127 -18.27 -8.01 12.09
N LYS A 128 -17.39 -7.02 12.30
CA LYS A 128 -17.22 -5.88 11.38
C LYS A 128 -16.70 -6.33 10.01
N LEU A 129 -15.76 -7.27 9.95
CA LEU A 129 -15.29 -7.84 8.69
C LEU A 129 -16.48 -8.42 7.91
N ILE A 130 -17.25 -9.29 8.54
CA ILE A 130 -18.38 -9.95 7.92
C ILE A 130 -19.43 -8.94 7.46
N THR A 131 -19.94 -8.09 8.37
CA THR A 131 -21.10 -7.22 8.11
C THR A 131 -20.79 -6.04 7.21
N ARG A 132 -19.55 -5.50 7.24
CA ARG A 132 -19.18 -4.29 6.49
C ARG A 132 -18.40 -4.56 5.21
N HIS A 133 -17.69 -5.69 5.13
CA HIS A 133 -16.79 -5.93 4.02
C HIS A 133 -17.13 -7.16 3.18
N LEU A 134 -17.87 -8.16 3.71
CA LEU A 134 -18.22 -9.38 2.98
C LEU A 134 -19.69 -9.43 2.61
N GLN A 135 -20.56 -9.30 3.59
CA GLN A 135 -22.01 -9.42 3.42
C GLN A 135 -22.62 -8.43 2.42
N PRO A 136 -22.17 -7.16 2.29
CA PRO A 136 -22.76 -6.22 1.33
C PRO A 136 -22.67 -6.70 -0.13
N PHE A 137 -21.64 -7.45 -0.50
CA PHE A 137 -21.52 -8.03 -1.85
C PHE A 137 -22.62 -9.08 -2.15
N LEU A 138 -23.18 -9.69 -1.12
CA LEU A 138 -24.21 -10.71 -1.27
C LEU A 138 -25.62 -10.12 -1.18
N SER A 139 -25.83 -9.19 -0.26
CA SER A 139 -27.14 -8.62 0.06
C SER A 139 -27.56 -7.48 -0.86
N HIS A 140 -26.63 -6.82 -1.57
CA HIS A 140 -26.92 -5.71 -2.47
C HIS A 140 -26.48 -6.05 -3.90
N LYS A 141 -27.07 -5.35 -4.88
CA LYS A 141 -26.59 -5.39 -6.26
C LYS A 141 -25.19 -4.77 -6.31
N THR A 142 -24.29 -5.39 -7.06
CA THR A 142 -22.90 -4.93 -7.20
C THR A 142 -22.57 -4.63 -8.65
N ASP A 143 -21.52 -3.83 -8.87
CA ASP A 143 -20.97 -3.55 -10.20
C ASP A 143 -20.02 -4.65 -10.70
N TYR A 144 -19.94 -5.79 -9.99
CA TYR A 144 -19.13 -6.94 -10.37
C TYR A 144 -19.98 -8.00 -11.08
N PRO A 145 -19.94 -8.09 -12.44
CA PRO A 145 -20.79 -9.01 -13.19
C PRO A 145 -20.64 -10.48 -12.79
N TYR A 146 -19.44 -10.89 -12.41
CA TYR A 146 -19.17 -12.26 -11.98
C TYR A 146 -19.81 -12.60 -10.62
N ILE A 147 -19.95 -11.63 -9.71
CA ILE A 147 -20.67 -11.83 -8.42
C ILE A 147 -22.16 -11.96 -8.71
N GLU A 148 -22.74 -11.05 -9.53
CA GLU A 148 -24.15 -11.10 -9.88
C GLU A 148 -24.52 -12.39 -10.63
N HIS A 149 -23.66 -12.86 -11.52
CA HIS A 149 -23.82 -14.15 -12.19
C HIS A 149 -23.90 -15.30 -11.18
N HIS A 150 -22.96 -15.37 -10.23
CA HIS A 150 -22.96 -16.42 -9.22
C HIS A 150 -24.18 -16.40 -8.32
N LYS A 151 -24.69 -15.22 -7.95
CA LYS A 151 -25.94 -15.08 -7.20
C LYS A 151 -27.14 -15.62 -7.97
N GLN A 152 -27.27 -15.24 -9.25
CA GLN A 152 -28.45 -15.54 -10.07
C GLN A 152 -28.47 -16.99 -10.56
N VAL A 153 -27.31 -17.51 -10.97
CA VAL A 153 -27.22 -18.83 -11.61
C VAL A 153 -26.97 -19.94 -10.58
N HIS A 154 -26.13 -19.67 -9.58
CA HIS A 154 -25.72 -20.71 -8.63
C HIS A 154 -26.30 -20.54 -7.22
N GLY A 155 -26.94 -19.40 -6.92
CA GLY A 155 -27.45 -19.11 -5.57
C GLY A 155 -26.37 -19.09 -4.48
N ASN A 156 -25.10 -19.10 -4.89
CA ASN A 156 -23.93 -19.16 -4.00
C ASN A 156 -22.75 -18.38 -4.62
N VAL A 157 -22.08 -17.56 -3.83
CA VAL A 157 -20.87 -16.84 -4.24
C VAL A 157 -19.69 -17.40 -3.45
N PRO A 158 -18.92 -18.34 -4.01
CA PRO A 158 -17.77 -18.93 -3.30
C PRO A 158 -16.70 -17.88 -3.00
N LEU A 159 -15.86 -18.13 -1.98
CA LEU A 159 -14.84 -17.18 -1.59
C LEU A 159 -13.85 -16.87 -2.72
N TRP A 160 -13.45 -17.85 -3.56
CA TRP A 160 -12.56 -17.61 -4.70
C TRP A 160 -13.14 -16.67 -5.78
N VAL A 161 -14.45 -16.44 -5.76
CA VAL A 161 -15.13 -15.43 -6.58
C VAL A 161 -15.14 -14.10 -5.84
N LEU A 162 -15.68 -14.06 -4.63
CA LEU A 162 -15.84 -12.84 -3.83
C LEU A 162 -14.50 -12.13 -3.59
N ILE A 163 -13.44 -12.88 -3.31
CA ILE A 163 -12.14 -12.33 -2.91
C ILE A 163 -11.53 -11.37 -3.96
N ASN A 164 -11.94 -11.51 -5.23
CA ASN A 164 -11.47 -10.65 -6.31
C ASN A 164 -12.06 -9.22 -6.25
N ALA A 165 -13.20 -9.05 -5.61
CA ALA A 165 -13.82 -7.74 -5.37
C ALA A 165 -13.31 -7.07 -4.08
N LEU A 166 -12.63 -7.80 -3.22
CA LEU A 166 -12.14 -7.26 -1.94
C LEU A 166 -10.90 -6.39 -2.15
N THR A 167 -10.77 -5.34 -1.32
CA THR A 167 -9.54 -4.54 -1.29
C THR A 167 -8.39 -5.31 -0.64
N PHE A 168 -7.15 -4.94 -0.93
CA PHE A 168 -5.98 -5.54 -0.28
C PHE A 168 -6.01 -5.34 1.25
N GLY A 169 -6.56 -4.20 1.72
CA GLY A 169 -6.78 -3.97 3.15
C GLY A 169 -7.76 -4.95 3.78
N THR A 170 -8.85 -5.27 3.09
CA THR A 170 -9.80 -6.29 3.55
C THR A 170 -9.12 -7.67 3.59
N LEU A 171 -8.36 -8.02 2.57
CA LEU A 171 -7.62 -9.29 2.50
C LEU A 171 -6.58 -9.41 3.63
N SER A 172 -5.80 -8.36 3.89
CA SER A 172 -4.87 -8.28 5.03
C SER A 172 -5.59 -8.47 6.37
N LYS A 173 -6.77 -7.84 6.52
CA LYS A 173 -7.60 -8.01 7.72
C LYS A 173 -8.16 -9.43 7.85
N MET A 174 -8.62 -10.03 6.75
CA MET A 174 -9.05 -11.44 6.73
C MET A 174 -7.94 -12.36 7.21
N TYR A 175 -6.71 -12.17 6.70
CA TYR A 175 -5.56 -12.95 7.13
C TYR A 175 -5.30 -12.78 8.64
N ALA A 176 -5.28 -11.56 9.14
CA ALA A 176 -5.04 -11.28 10.56
C ALA A 176 -6.09 -11.89 11.49
N LEU A 177 -7.34 -11.97 11.03
CA LEU A 177 -8.47 -12.52 11.80
C LEU A 177 -8.66 -14.03 11.59
N SER A 178 -7.91 -14.66 10.70
CA SER A 178 -8.02 -16.11 10.42
C SER A 178 -7.49 -16.98 11.54
N GLN A 179 -8.00 -18.19 11.63
CA GLN A 179 -7.45 -19.22 12.52
C GLN A 179 -6.00 -19.54 12.15
N SER A 180 -5.18 -19.89 13.13
CA SER A 180 -3.74 -20.18 12.95
C SER A 180 -3.45 -21.20 11.87
N LYS A 181 -4.31 -22.22 11.68
CA LYS A 181 -4.17 -23.22 10.63
C LYS A 181 -4.27 -22.64 9.22
N ILE A 182 -5.14 -21.63 9.01
CA ILE A 182 -5.26 -20.92 7.74
C ILE A 182 -4.02 -20.04 7.52
N GLN A 183 -3.60 -19.27 8.54
CA GLN A 183 -2.40 -18.45 8.47
C GLN A 183 -1.15 -19.29 8.16
N ALA A 184 -1.02 -20.47 8.79
CA ALA A 184 0.08 -21.39 8.54
C ALA A 184 0.04 -21.99 7.12
N ALA A 185 -1.14 -22.34 6.61
CA ALA A 185 -1.27 -22.85 5.25
C ALA A 185 -0.82 -21.79 4.21
N ILE A 186 -1.22 -20.53 4.38
CA ILE A 186 -0.85 -19.43 3.48
C ILE A 186 0.65 -19.09 3.61
N SER A 187 1.18 -19.02 4.85
CA SER A 187 2.59 -18.65 5.04
C SER A 187 3.56 -19.66 4.44
N LYS A 188 3.19 -20.95 4.37
CA LYS A 188 3.98 -22.03 3.73
C LYS A 188 4.21 -21.82 2.23
N GLU A 189 3.38 -21.05 1.55
CA GLU A 189 3.60 -20.65 0.13
C GLU A 189 4.86 -19.81 -0.03
N PHE A 190 5.35 -19.17 1.04
CA PHE A 190 6.47 -18.25 1.05
C PHE A 190 7.64 -18.81 1.86
N VAL A 191 8.71 -19.18 1.17
CA VAL A 191 9.88 -19.81 1.79
C VAL A 191 10.51 -18.92 2.86
N GLY A 192 10.59 -19.45 4.08
CA GLY A 192 11.22 -18.75 5.21
C GLY A 192 10.37 -17.64 5.84
N VAL A 193 9.06 -17.61 5.57
CA VAL A 193 8.12 -16.65 6.16
C VAL A 193 7.23 -17.34 7.18
N ARG A 194 7.20 -16.81 8.40
CA ARG A 194 6.29 -17.26 9.46
C ARG A 194 4.97 -16.48 9.42
N GLU A 195 3.92 -17.01 10.03
CA GLU A 195 2.57 -16.43 10.04
C GLU A 195 2.57 -14.95 10.50
N LYS A 196 3.25 -14.66 11.60
CA LYS A 196 3.36 -13.29 12.14
C LYS A 196 4.11 -12.35 11.19
N GLN A 197 5.15 -12.86 10.53
CA GLN A 197 5.91 -12.08 9.55
C GLN A 197 5.06 -11.76 8.34
N LEU A 198 4.34 -12.74 7.79
CA LEU A 198 3.42 -12.52 6.68
C LEU A 198 2.35 -11.49 7.04
N GLY A 199 1.72 -11.62 8.21
CA GLY A 199 0.70 -10.68 8.67
C GLY A 199 1.22 -9.24 8.73
N SER A 200 2.40 -9.02 9.31
CA SER A 200 3.01 -7.68 9.37
C SER A 200 3.41 -7.12 8.00
N MET A 201 3.91 -7.98 7.09
CA MET A 201 4.18 -7.59 5.70
C MET A 201 2.89 -7.16 4.98
N LEU A 202 1.82 -7.94 5.08
CA LEU A 202 0.54 -7.60 4.43
C LEU A 202 -0.03 -6.28 4.93
N GLU A 203 0.08 -6.00 6.22
CA GLU A 203 -0.36 -4.73 6.80
C GLU A 203 0.42 -3.54 6.24
N VAL A 204 1.75 -3.63 6.19
CA VAL A 204 2.64 -2.60 5.64
C VAL A 204 2.41 -2.43 4.13
N LEU A 205 2.40 -3.54 3.37
CA LEU A 205 2.19 -3.51 1.91
C LEU A 205 0.84 -2.90 1.52
N THR A 206 -0.21 -3.13 2.32
CA THR A 206 -1.52 -2.49 2.11
C THR A 206 -1.43 -0.97 2.15
N LYS A 207 -0.61 -0.39 3.04
CA LYS A 207 -0.42 1.07 3.14
C LYS A 207 0.31 1.61 1.91
N PHE A 208 1.40 0.95 1.51
CA PHE A 208 2.12 1.30 0.29
C PHE A 208 1.24 1.19 -0.96
N ARG A 209 0.41 0.14 -1.05
CA ARG A 209 -0.54 -0.02 -2.16
C ARG A 209 -1.51 1.16 -2.25
N ASN A 210 -2.02 1.63 -1.13
CA ASN A 210 -2.92 2.78 -1.10
C ASN A 210 -2.21 4.07 -1.52
N VAL A 211 -0.99 4.32 -1.02
CA VAL A 211 -0.16 5.46 -1.44
C VAL A 211 0.05 5.46 -2.96
N CYS A 212 0.42 4.32 -3.54
CA CYS A 212 0.60 4.20 -4.99
C CYS A 212 -0.71 4.43 -5.75
N ALA A 213 -1.82 3.82 -5.31
CA ALA A 213 -3.10 3.88 -6.00
C ALA A 213 -3.77 5.27 -5.92
N HIS A 214 -3.50 6.04 -4.87
CA HIS A 214 -4.06 7.39 -4.66
C HIS A 214 -3.12 8.51 -5.08
N ASN A 215 -2.04 8.19 -5.78
CA ASN A 215 -1.05 9.16 -6.27
C ASN A 215 -0.45 10.04 -5.16
N GLU A 216 -0.26 9.44 -3.96
CA GLU A 216 0.39 10.11 -2.83
C GLU A 216 1.91 9.98 -2.93
N ARG A 217 2.65 10.81 -2.15
CA ARG A 217 4.11 10.80 -2.13
C ARG A 217 4.66 9.48 -1.56
N LEU A 218 5.41 8.74 -2.37
CA LEU A 218 5.92 7.41 -2.04
C LEU A 218 7.36 7.45 -1.51
N PHE A 219 8.28 8.16 -2.16
CA PHE A 219 9.72 8.06 -1.91
C PHE A 219 10.15 8.31 -0.46
N SER A 220 9.36 9.06 0.30
CA SER A 220 9.60 9.35 1.72
C SER A 220 8.47 8.88 2.64
N TYR A 221 7.62 7.98 2.14
CA TYR A 221 6.51 7.47 2.92
C TYR A 221 6.97 6.46 3.97
N ASN A 222 6.46 6.60 5.17
CA ASN A 222 6.64 5.66 6.26
C ASN A 222 5.29 5.19 6.79
N THR A 223 5.15 3.91 7.04
CA THR A 223 3.94 3.35 7.68
C THR A 223 4.02 3.55 9.20
N LYS A 224 2.87 3.50 9.88
CA LYS A 224 2.83 3.55 11.34
C LYS A 224 3.26 2.23 12.00
N ASN A 225 3.09 1.13 11.29
CA ASN A 225 3.36 -0.22 11.78
C ASN A 225 4.60 -0.77 11.10
N ASP A 226 5.34 -1.58 11.85
CA ASP A 226 6.58 -2.22 11.40
C ASP A 226 6.30 -3.60 10.82
N ILE A 227 7.08 -4.00 9.81
CA ILE A 227 7.22 -5.42 9.53
C ILE A 227 7.98 -6.10 10.67
N SER A 228 7.67 -7.36 10.94
CA SER A 228 8.42 -8.18 11.90
C SER A 228 9.88 -8.30 11.47
N ASP A 229 10.77 -8.56 12.43
CA ASP A 229 12.17 -8.80 12.11
C ASP A 229 12.34 -10.02 11.19
N LEU A 230 13.17 -9.82 10.18
CA LEU A 230 13.46 -10.82 9.15
C LEU A 230 14.94 -11.21 9.22
N PRO A 231 15.32 -12.43 8.83
CA PRO A 231 16.72 -12.83 8.73
C PRO A 231 17.56 -11.88 7.86
N LEU A 232 16.95 -11.24 6.86
CA LEU A 232 17.63 -10.28 5.99
C LEU A 232 18.08 -9.03 6.72
N HIS A 233 17.38 -8.54 7.73
CA HIS A 233 17.85 -7.39 8.53
C HIS A 233 19.23 -7.67 9.12
N LYS A 234 19.42 -8.84 9.72
CA LYS A 234 20.70 -9.28 10.28
C LYS A 234 21.76 -9.53 9.18
N LYS A 235 21.36 -10.26 8.10
CA LYS A 235 22.26 -10.60 7.00
C LYS A 235 22.82 -9.36 6.29
N MET A 236 22.04 -8.31 6.16
CA MET A 236 22.41 -7.04 5.53
C MET A 236 23.10 -6.09 6.52
N GLN A 237 23.29 -6.51 7.77
CA GLN A 237 23.95 -5.71 8.81
C GLN A 237 23.27 -4.34 9.01
N ILE A 238 21.94 -4.28 8.92
CA ILE A 238 21.20 -3.03 9.12
C ILE A 238 21.49 -2.54 10.54
N PRO A 239 21.95 -1.28 10.71
CA PRO A 239 22.26 -0.74 12.02
C PRO A 239 21.03 -0.73 12.93
N GLN A 240 21.26 -0.84 14.24
CA GLN A 240 20.22 -0.81 15.27
C GLN A 240 20.44 0.36 16.22
N ASN A 241 19.33 0.92 16.68
CA ASN A 241 19.29 1.79 17.85
C ASN A 241 18.57 1.02 18.97
N GLY A 242 19.34 0.59 19.98
CA GLY A 242 18.86 -0.38 20.96
C GLY A 242 18.53 -1.72 20.28
N GLN A 243 17.31 -2.18 20.41
CA GLN A 243 16.83 -3.43 19.79
C GLN A 243 16.08 -3.22 18.45
N GLN A 244 15.99 -1.99 17.96
CA GLN A 244 15.24 -1.66 16.75
C GLN A 244 16.16 -1.34 15.59
N TYR A 245 15.88 -1.93 14.42
CA TYR A 245 16.54 -1.56 13.18
C TYR A 245 16.16 -0.14 12.78
N ILE A 246 17.14 0.67 12.34
CA ILE A 246 16.94 2.09 12.01
C ILE A 246 16.25 2.30 10.66
N TYR A 247 16.23 1.28 9.79
CA TYR A 247 15.47 1.26 8.53
C TYR A 247 15.08 -0.17 8.14
N GLY A 248 14.23 -0.30 7.12
CA GLY A 248 13.72 -1.59 6.67
C GLY A 248 12.58 -2.13 7.52
N LYS A 249 11.92 -1.28 8.33
CA LYS A 249 10.82 -1.67 9.22
C LYS A 249 9.47 -1.11 8.77
N HIS A 250 9.42 0.15 8.39
CA HIS A 250 8.19 0.88 8.04
C HIS A 250 8.37 1.83 6.86
N ASP A 251 9.57 1.89 6.31
CA ASP A 251 9.98 2.69 5.16
C ASP A 251 9.87 1.92 3.83
N TYR A 252 10.27 2.56 2.74
CA TYR A 252 10.27 1.93 1.42
C TYR A 252 11.15 0.67 1.38
N PHE A 253 12.22 0.62 2.17
CA PHE A 253 13.08 -0.57 2.22
C PHE A 253 12.37 -1.77 2.89
N ALA A 254 11.45 -1.54 3.84
CA ALA A 254 10.57 -2.59 4.38
C ALA A 254 9.69 -3.24 3.30
N LEU A 255 9.21 -2.44 2.34
CA LEU A 255 8.50 -2.94 1.17
C LEU A 255 9.43 -3.79 0.28
N VAL A 256 10.64 -3.32 0.00
CA VAL A 256 11.63 -4.08 -0.81
C VAL A 256 11.97 -5.41 -0.14
N LEU A 257 12.19 -5.42 1.19
CA LEU A 257 12.41 -6.65 1.95
C LEU A 257 11.20 -7.59 1.86
N SER A 258 9.98 -7.07 1.97
CA SER A 258 8.75 -7.86 1.82
C SER A 258 8.65 -8.48 0.42
N PHE A 259 8.95 -7.73 -0.62
CA PHE A 259 8.98 -8.24 -2.01
C PHE A 259 9.99 -9.37 -2.19
N ARG A 260 11.16 -9.30 -1.54
CA ARG A 260 12.16 -10.37 -1.61
C ARG A 260 11.63 -11.72 -1.13
N TYR A 261 10.69 -11.72 -0.18
CA TYR A 261 10.08 -12.93 0.35
C TYR A 261 8.79 -13.34 -0.37
N LEU A 262 8.01 -12.37 -0.87
CA LEU A 262 6.65 -12.63 -1.36
C LEU A 262 6.55 -12.73 -2.88
N LEU A 263 7.55 -12.25 -3.62
CA LEU A 263 7.61 -12.40 -5.07
C LEU A 263 8.42 -13.65 -5.46
N PRO A 264 8.08 -14.28 -6.59
CA PRO A 264 9.00 -15.23 -7.24
C PRO A 264 10.38 -14.61 -7.45
N ASN A 265 11.45 -15.42 -7.29
CA ASN A 265 12.81 -14.89 -7.37
C ASN A 265 13.10 -14.14 -8.69
N LYS A 266 12.60 -14.63 -9.81
CA LYS A 266 12.74 -13.97 -11.13
C LYS A 266 12.11 -12.57 -11.13
N ASP A 267 10.90 -12.45 -10.60
CA ASP A 267 10.16 -11.19 -10.58
C ASP A 267 10.81 -10.17 -9.62
N PHE A 268 11.31 -10.65 -8.47
CA PHE A 268 12.08 -9.81 -7.56
C PHE A 268 13.39 -9.29 -8.18
N LEU A 269 14.12 -10.12 -8.94
CA LEU A 269 15.33 -9.69 -9.62
C LEU A 269 15.03 -8.66 -10.72
N THR A 270 13.94 -8.84 -11.44
CA THR A 270 13.47 -7.86 -12.45
C THR A 270 13.07 -6.54 -11.78
N TYR A 271 12.30 -6.61 -10.68
CA TYR A 271 11.97 -5.42 -9.88
C TYR A 271 13.23 -4.67 -9.42
N LYS A 272 14.20 -5.41 -8.86
CA LYS A 272 15.46 -4.82 -8.38
C LYS A 272 16.25 -4.12 -9.49
N ALA A 273 16.31 -4.72 -10.68
CA ALA A 273 16.97 -4.09 -11.83
C ALA A 273 16.26 -2.79 -12.22
N GLN A 274 14.93 -2.83 -12.38
CA GLN A 274 14.14 -1.65 -12.72
C GLN A 274 14.13 -0.55 -11.65
N LEU A 275 14.41 -0.89 -10.40
CA LEU A 275 14.56 0.10 -9.32
C LEU A 275 15.94 0.78 -9.34
N ALA A 276 16.94 0.15 -9.92
CA ALA A 276 18.30 0.67 -10.00
C ALA A 276 18.52 1.56 -11.23
N ASP A 277 17.70 1.40 -12.28
CA ASP A 277 17.68 2.23 -13.49
C ASP A 277 16.96 3.57 -13.24
#